data_53b1cac28546348bb13feaf6721e4253
#
_entry.id   53b1cac28546348bb13feaf6721e4253
#
_cell.length_a   1.000
_cell.length_b   1.000
_cell.length_c   1.000
_cell.angle_alpha   90.00
_cell.angle_beta   90.00
_cell.angle_gamma   90.00
#
_symmetry.space_group_name_H-M   'P 1'
#
loop_
_entity.id
_entity.type
_entity.pdbx_description
1 polymer ?
#
loop_
_entity_poly.entity_id
_entity_poly.type
_entity_poly.pdbx_seq_one_letter_code
_entity_poly.pdbx_strand_id
1 'polypeptide(L)'
;KARHVEAQVLADQHGNVVVMGTRDCSLQRRFQKLVEEAPAPFLTDEQRAAIHESAKRICREAGYYGAGTVEYLVGADGLISFLEVNTRLQVEHPVTEETTNLDLVLRQFAIAEGKENRSRWLSAFYFGADDAALQKSVPGKGGLKGLIEQNLESLDAREINSLHLFDDENGVPVYVRVGR
;
A
#
# COMPACT_ATOMS: atom_id res chain seq x y z
N LYS A 1 2.85 -6.00 -25.98
CA LYS A 1 2.04 -6.84 -25.10
C LYS A 1 1.85 -6.09 -23.81
N ALA A 2 0.60 -5.81 -23.41
CA ALA A 2 0.33 -5.08 -22.18
C ALA A 2 0.50 -5.97 -20.95
N ARG A 3 0.84 -5.37 -19.81
CA ARG A 3 0.85 -6.00 -18.49
C ARG A 3 -0.43 -5.66 -17.74
N HIS A 4 -0.93 -6.63 -17.01
CA HIS A 4 -2.07 -6.44 -16.12
C HIS A 4 -1.55 -6.06 -14.73
N VAL A 5 -1.78 -4.82 -14.35
CA VAL A 5 -1.33 -4.26 -13.06
C VAL A 5 -2.54 -3.81 -12.28
N GLU A 6 -2.54 -4.08 -10.99
CA GLU A 6 -3.62 -3.67 -10.10
C GLU A 6 -3.09 -2.92 -8.88
N ALA A 7 -3.88 -1.97 -8.41
CA ALA A 7 -3.63 -1.18 -7.21
C ALA A 7 -4.58 -1.63 -6.11
N GLN A 8 -4.05 -2.16 -5.01
CA GLN A 8 -4.83 -2.48 -3.82
C GLN A 8 -5.20 -1.22 -3.07
N VAL A 9 -6.48 -0.98 -2.86
CA VAL A 9 -6.96 0.20 -2.12
C VAL A 9 -7.64 -0.19 -0.82
N LEU A 10 -7.53 0.70 0.16
CA LEU A 10 -8.36 0.77 1.36
C LEU A 10 -8.94 2.18 1.43
N ALA A 11 -10.24 2.29 1.49
CA ALA A 11 -10.94 3.56 1.62
C ALA A 11 -11.86 3.53 2.84
N ASP A 12 -11.86 4.57 3.64
CA ASP A 12 -12.74 4.67 4.81
C ASP A 12 -14.00 5.51 4.53
N GLN A 13 -14.92 5.52 5.49
CA GLN A 13 -16.17 6.28 5.41
C GLN A 13 -15.97 7.80 5.56
N HIS A 14 -14.73 8.24 5.83
CA HIS A 14 -14.35 9.64 6.02
C HIS A 14 -13.67 10.25 4.80
N GLY A 15 -13.61 9.51 3.69
CA GLY A 15 -13.02 9.96 2.42
C GLY A 15 -11.50 9.77 2.32
N ASN A 16 -10.87 9.10 3.30
CA ASN A 16 -9.45 8.78 3.20
C ASN A 16 -9.27 7.53 2.32
N VAL A 17 -8.47 7.64 1.27
CA VAL A 17 -8.15 6.55 0.37
C VAL A 17 -6.64 6.32 0.37
N VAL A 18 -6.25 5.10 0.65
CA VAL A 18 -4.85 4.64 0.68
C VAL A 18 -4.67 3.56 -0.38
N VAL A 19 -3.57 3.64 -1.14
CA VAL A 19 -3.13 2.56 -2.03
C VAL A 19 -2.05 1.78 -1.30
N MET A 20 -2.31 0.49 -1.10
CA MET A 20 -1.45 -0.42 -0.33
C MET A 20 -0.31 -1.02 -1.17
N GLY A 21 -0.18 -0.60 -2.40
CA GLY A 21 0.79 -1.09 -3.36
C GLY A 21 0.16 -1.63 -4.61
N THR A 22 1.02 -2.12 -5.50
CA THR A 22 0.61 -2.67 -6.80
C THR A 22 0.93 -4.15 -6.88
N ARG A 23 0.16 -4.90 -7.67
CA ARG A 23 0.45 -6.27 -8.06
C ARG A 23 0.50 -6.37 -9.59
N ASP A 24 1.40 -7.19 -10.10
CA ASP A 24 1.39 -7.63 -11.49
C ASP A 24 0.72 -9.00 -11.58
N CYS A 25 -0.36 -9.06 -12.32
CA CYS A 25 -1.20 -10.26 -12.52
C CYS A 25 -1.20 -10.69 -14.00
N SER A 26 -0.12 -10.42 -14.73
CA SER A 26 -0.03 -10.68 -16.17
C SER A 26 0.05 -12.16 -16.54
N LEU A 27 0.51 -13.02 -15.62
CA LEU A 27 0.59 -14.45 -15.85
C LEU A 27 -0.77 -15.10 -15.60
N GLN A 28 -1.51 -15.29 -16.68
CA GLN A 28 -2.89 -15.78 -16.66
C GLN A 28 -3.08 -16.95 -17.62
N ARG A 29 -4.03 -17.82 -17.30
CA ARG A 29 -4.56 -18.84 -18.18
C ARG A 29 -6.06 -18.69 -18.31
N ARG A 30 -6.55 -18.43 -19.53
CA ARG A 30 -7.98 -18.23 -19.79
C ARG A 30 -8.60 -17.16 -18.87
N PHE A 31 -7.90 -16.03 -18.71
CA PHE A 31 -8.27 -14.91 -17.81
C PHE A 31 -8.23 -15.22 -16.30
N GLN A 32 -7.75 -16.39 -15.92
CA GLN A 32 -7.52 -16.73 -14.52
C GLN A 32 -6.08 -16.36 -14.16
N LYS A 33 -5.90 -15.54 -13.13
CA LYS A 33 -4.61 -15.18 -12.56
C LYS A 33 -3.97 -16.45 -11.97
N LEU A 34 -2.70 -16.72 -12.32
CA LEU A 34 -1.95 -17.88 -11.86
C LEU A 34 -0.78 -17.53 -10.96
N VAL A 35 -0.16 -16.37 -11.21
CA VAL A 35 0.96 -15.84 -10.42
C VAL A 35 0.74 -14.34 -10.29
N GLU A 36 0.89 -13.85 -9.08
CA GLU A 36 0.84 -12.44 -8.71
C GLU A 36 2.16 -12.04 -8.07
N GLU A 37 2.69 -10.90 -8.48
CA GLU A 37 3.93 -10.33 -7.94
C GLU A 37 3.64 -8.96 -7.31
N ALA A 38 4.09 -8.75 -6.09
CA ALA A 38 3.99 -7.45 -5.41
C ALA A 38 5.35 -7.04 -4.81
N PRO A 39 5.72 -5.76 -4.93
CA PRO A 39 5.09 -4.74 -5.79
C PRO A 39 5.22 -5.12 -7.27
N ALA A 40 4.34 -4.60 -8.13
CA ALA A 40 4.41 -4.86 -9.56
C ALA A 40 5.80 -4.51 -10.10
N PRO A 41 6.57 -5.50 -10.63
CA PRO A 41 7.89 -5.24 -11.18
C PRO A 41 7.76 -4.44 -12.49
N PHE A 42 8.86 -3.84 -12.95
CA PHE A 42 8.95 -3.13 -14.25
C PHE A 42 8.11 -1.85 -14.39
N LEU A 43 7.46 -1.38 -13.35
CA LEU A 43 6.89 -0.03 -13.34
C LEU A 43 7.98 0.99 -13.05
N THR A 44 8.01 2.08 -13.84
CA THR A 44 8.78 3.25 -13.43
C THR A 44 8.13 3.94 -12.23
N ASP A 45 8.86 4.79 -11.53
CA ASP A 45 8.31 5.51 -10.38
C ASP A 45 7.17 6.45 -10.80
N GLU A 46 7.26 7.06 -11.99
CA GLU A 46 6.21 7.89 -12.55
C GLU A 46 4.95 7.08 -12.86
N GLN A 47 5.11 5.86 -13.42
CA GLN A 47 3.99 4.98 -13.70
C GLN A 47 3.32 4.51 -12.40
N ARG A 48 4.12 4.16 -11.40
CA ARG A 48 3.61 3.76 -10.07
C ARG A 48 2.84 4.91 -9.43
N ALA A 49 3.41 6.11 -9.43
CA ALA A 49 2.76 7.30 -8.91
C ALA A 49 1.45 7.62 -9.65
N ALA A 50 1.45 7.53 -10.98
CA ALA A 50 0.25 7.75 -11.79
C ALA A 50 -0.87 6.74 -11.49
N ILE A 51 -0.53 5.45 -11.34
CA ILE A 51 -1.48 4.40 -10.94
C ILE A 51 -2.05 4.69 -9.56
N HIS A 52 -1.20 5.03 -8.58
CA HIS A 52 -1.64 5.33 -7.21
C HIS A 52 -2.59 6.53 -7.17
N GLU A 53 -2.23 7.63 -7.82
CA GLU A 53 -3.08 8.82 -7.84
C GLU A 53 -4.39 8.60 -8.62
N SER A 54 -4.34 7.87 -9.72
CA SER A 54 -5.53 7.46 -10.47
C SER A 54 -6.48 6.63 -9.59
N ALA A 55 -5.95 5.60 -8.90
CA ALA A 55 -6.76 4.74 -8.03
C ALA A 55 -7.40 5.52 -6.88
N LYS A 56 -6.65 6.41 -6.22
CA LYS A 56 -7.18 7.28 -5.16
C LYS A 56 -8.29 8.19 -5.69
N ARG A 57 -8.08 8.81 -6.85
CA ARG A 57 -9.06 9.72 -7.46
C ARG A 57 -10.34 8.98 -7.81
N ILE A 58 -10.24 7.81 -8.46
CA ILE A 58 -11.40 6.98 -8.82
C ILE A 58 -12.22 6.64 -7.58
N CYS A 59 -11.57 6.16 -6.51
CA CYS A 59 -12.27 5.80 -5.28
C CYS A 59 -12.90 7.00 -4.58
N ARG A 60 -12.24 8.17 -4.54
CA ARG A 60 -12.79 9.39 -3.94
C ARG A 60 -14.00 9.91 -4.70
N GLU A 61 -13.89 10.02 -6.02
CA GLU A 61 -14.99 10.50 -6.88
C GLU A 61 -16.20 9.58 -6.83
N ALA A 62 -15.97 8.26 -6.68
CA ALA A 62 -17.06 7.29 -6.53
C ALA A 62 -17.64 7.23 -5.10
N GLY A 63 -17.07 7.93 -4.12
CA GLY A 63 -17.47 7.79 -2.72
C GLY A 63 -17.27 6.38 -2.17
N TYR A 64 -16.28 5.65 -2.72
CA TYR A 64 -16.02 4.26 -2.36
C TYR A 64 -15.45 4.14 -0.94
N TYR A 65 -15.92 3.13 -0.20
CA TYR A 65 -15.31 2.70 1.06
C TYR A 65 -15.24 1.17 1.14
N GLY A 66 -14.21 0.65 1.83
CA GLY A 66 -13.89 -0.76 1.93
C GLY A 66 -12.53 -1.11 1.34
N ALA A 67 -12.25 -2.41 1.27
CA ALA A 67 -11.11 -2.93 0.53
C ALA A 67 -11.50 -3.18 -0.93
N GLY A 68 -10.70 -2.72 -1.86
CA GLY A 68 -10.96 -2.89 -3.28
C GLY A 68 -9.67 -2.88 -4.09
N THR A 69 -9.81 -3.15 -5.38
CA THR A 69 -8.68 -3.19 -6.31
C THR A 69 -9.04 -2.45 -7.58
N VAL A 70 -8.17 -1.53 -8.00
CA VAL A 70 -8.30 -0.82 -9.28
C VAL A 70 -7.34 -1.44 -10.28
N GLU A 71 -7.85 -1.94 -11.39
CA GLU A 71 -7.10 -2.68 -12.40
C GLU A 71 -6.74 -1.82 -13.61
N TYR A 72 -5.54 -2.04 -14.13
CA TYR A 72 -4.96 -1.31 -15.25
C TYR A 72 -4.27 -2.24 -16.24
N LEU A 73 -4.23 -1.80 -17.50
CA LEU A 73 -3.33 -2.34 -18.51
C LEU A 73 -2.20 -1.34 -18.75
N VAL A 74 -0.96 -1.81 -18.60
CA VAL A 74 0.25 -1.02 -18.88
C VAL A 74 0.87 -1.51 -20.15
N GLY A 75 0.83 -0.68 -21.20
CA GLY A 75 1.39 -0.97 -22.50
C GLY A 75 2.92 -0.95 -22.52
N ALA A 76 3.52 -1.59 -23.51
CA ALA A 76 4.98 -1.52 -23.75
C ALA A 76 5.46 -0.10 -24.13
N ASP A 77 4.55 0.73 -24.58
CA ASP A 77 4.75 2.16 -24.89
C ASP A 77 4.62 3.05 -23.64
N GLY A 78 4.35 2.45 -22.47
CA GLY A 78 4.17 3.15 -21.21
C GLY A 78 2.74 3.67 -20.97
N LEU A 79 1.82 3.47 -21.91
CA LEU A 79 0.42 3.89 -21.75
C LEU A 79 -0.25 3.10 -20.63
N ILE A 80 -0.86 3.82 -19.70
CA ILE A 80 -1.65 3.25 -18.60
C ILE A 80 -3.13 3.41 -18.93
N SER A 81 -3.82 2.30 -19.08
CA SER A 81 -5.26 2.28 -19.37
C SER A 81 -6.01 1.69 -18.18
N PHE A 82 -7.00 2.43 -17.68
CA PHE A 82 -7.93 1.92 -16.67
C PHE A 82 -8.75 0.76 -17.26
N LEU A 83 -8.94 -0.29 -16.47
CA LEU A 83 -9.72 -1.45 -16.85
C LEU A 83 -11.02 -1.53 -16.06
N GLU A 84 -10.94 -1.78 -14.76
CA GLU A 84 -12.11 -1.90 -13.88
C GLU A 84 -11.77 -1.66 -12.41
N VAL A 85 -12.80 -1.61 -11.57
CA VAL A 85 -12.68 -1.63 -10.11
C VAL A 85 -13.39 -2.86 -9.57
N ASN A 86 -12.67 -3.66 -8.79
CA ASN A 86 -13.24 -4.72 -8.00
C ASN A 86 -13.54 -4.18 -6.60
N THR A 87 -14.83 -4.00 -6.29
CA THR A 87 -15.31 -3.43 -5.02
C THR A 87 -15.38 -4.48 -3.90
N ARG A 88 -14.33 -5.27 -3.80
CA ARG A 88 -14.18 -6.37 -2.82
C ARG A 88 -12.72 -6.72 -2.64
N LEU A 89 -12.44 -7.43 -1.56
CA LEU A 89 -11.17 -8.12 -1.41
C LEU A 89 -11.06 -9.26 -2.44
N GLN A 90 -9.90 -9.41 -3.04
CA GLN A 90 -9.62 -10.46 -4.03
C GLN A 90 -8.83 -11.61 -3.42
N VAL A 91 -8.79 -12.76 -4.09
CA VAL A 91 -8.08 -13.96 -3.62
C VAL A 91 -6.59 -13.68 -3.45
N GLU A 92 -6.01 -12.84 -4.31
CA GLU A 92 -4.59 -12.48 -4.35
C GLU A 92 -4.17 -11.42 -3.31
N HIS A 93 -5.08 -10.97 -2.43
CA HIS A 93 -4.74 -10.00 -1.38
C HIS A 93 -3.56 -10.43 -0.47
N PRO A 94 -3.34 -11.74 -0.18
CA PRO A 94 -2.25 -12.15 0.70
C PRO A 94 -0.87 -11.74 0.18
N VAL A 95 -0.69 -11.63 -1.14
CA VAL A 95 0.57 -11.15 -1.73
C VAL A 95 0.89 -9.71 -1.30
N THR A 96 -0.14 -8.87 -1.20
CA THR A 96 0.01 -7.52 -0.63
C THR A 96 0.25 -7.57 0.87
N GLU A 97 -0.46 -8.41 1.61
CA GLU A 97 -0.28 -8.56 3.07
C GLU A 97 1.15 -8.97 3.42
N GLU A 98 1.72 -9.94 2.69
CA GLU A 98 3.10 -10.39 2.88
C GLU A 98 4.14 -9.28 2.63
N THR A 99 3.89 -8.41 1.66
CA THR A 99 4.82 -7.30 1.34
C THR A 99 4.61 -6.07 2.22
N THR A 100 3.44 -5.92 2.81
CA THR A 100 3.07 -4.73 3.59
C THR A 100 3.00 -4.99 5.08
N ASN A 101 2.98 -6.24 5.47
CA ASN A 101 2.79 -6.69 6.85
C ASN A 101 1.49 -6.17 7.48
N LEU A 102 0.45 -5.98 6.67
CA LEU A 102 -0.86 -5.51 7.10
C LEU A 102 -1.93 -6.53 6.76
N ASP A 103 -2.78 -6.85 7.73
CA ASP A 103 -3.96 -7.68 7.54
C ASP A 103 -5.09 -6.84 6.94
N LEU A 104 -5.35 -7.04 5.64
CA LEU A 104 -6.37 -6.31 4.89
C LEU A 104 -7.79 -6.70 5.32
N VAL A 105 -7.99 -7.92 5.79
CA VAL A 105 -9.28 -8.40 6.29
C VAL A 105 -9.63 -7.67 7.58
N LEU A 106 -8.70 -7.60 8.53
CA LEU A 106 -8.91 -6.84 9.77
C LEU A 106 -9.14 -5.35 9.48
N ARG A 107 -8.42 -4.77 8.51
CA ARG A 107 -8.65 -3.38 8.10
C ARG A 107 -10.04 -3.17 7.49
N GLN A 108 -10.53 -4.12 6.70
CA GLN A 108 -11.88 -4.06 6.15
C GLN A 108 -12.95 -4.04 7.27
N PHE A 109 -12.79 -4.85 8.32
CA PHE A 109 -13.66 -4.81 9.49
C PHE A 109 -13.58 -3.46 10.23
N ALA A 110 -12.37 -2.95 10.43
CA ALA A 110 -12.18 -1.64 11.07
C ALA A 110 -12.86 -0.50 10.29
N ILE A 111 -12.78 -0.53 8.96
CA ILE A 111 -13.48 0.43 8.09
C ILE A 111 -15.02 0.27 8.25
N ALA A 112 -15.52 -0.95 8.28
CA ALA A 112 -16.94 -1.22 8.46
C ALA A 112 -17.46 -0.73 9.81
N GLU A 113 -16.64 -0.76 10.86
CA GLU A 113 -16.92 -0.18 12.18
C GLU A 113 -16.82 1.36 12.21
N GLY A 114 -16.56 2.01 11.08
CA GLY A 114 -16.43 3.46 10.98
C GLY A 114 -15.10 4.04 11.47
N LYS A 115 -14.09 3.19 11.67
CA LYS A 115 -12.75 3.65 12.06
C LYS A 115 -12.07 4.37 10.89
N GLU A 116 -11.40 5.48 11.21
CA GLU A 116 -10.63 6.23 10.23
C GLU A 116 -9.35 5.49 9.83
N ASN A 117 -9.05 5.53 8.53
CA ASN A 117 -7.78 5.06 7.95
C ASN A 117 -6.63 6.07 8.20
N ARG A 118 -6.79 6.91 9.22
CA ARG A 118 -5.82 7.94 9.60
C ARG A 118 -4.63 7.41 10.40
N SER A 119 -4.30 6.14 10.35
CA SER A 119 -3.07 5.79 11.03
C SER A 119 -1.93 6.53 10.30
N ARG A 120 -1.27 7.45 10.98
CA ARG A 120 -0.03 8.11 10.54
C ARG A 120 1.00 7.10 10.04
N TRP A 121 0.88 5.88 10.52
CA TRP A 121 1.67 4.71 10.16
C TRP A 121 1.43 4.25 8.71
N LEU A 122 0.19 4.22 8.23
CA LEU A 122 -0.11 3.89 6.84
C LEU A 122 0.48 4.94 5.89
N SER A 123 0.44 6.21 6.27
CA SER A 123 1.05 7.28 5.48
C SER A 123 2.57 7.17 5.41
N ALA A 124 3.22 6.86 6.54
CA ALA A 124 4.67 6.78 6.63
C ALA A 124 5.26 5.62 5.81
N PHE A 125 4.57 4.47 5.79
CA PHE A 125 5.05 3.28 5.09
C PHE A 125 4.87 3.32 3.56
N TYR A 126 3.93 4.11 3.05
CA TYR A 126 3.49 3.94 1.66
C TYR A 126 3.73 5.12 0.73
N PHE A 127 4.09 6.28 1.26
CA PHE A 127 4.07 7.45 0.40
C PHE A 127 5.42 7.90 -0.13
N GLY A 128 6.53 7.24 0.23
CA GLY A 128 7.82 7.85 -0.12
C GLY A 128 7.73 9.35 0.20
N ALA A 129 7.07 9.65 1.32
CA ALA A 129 6.86 11.02 1.70
C ALA A 129 8.25 11.60 1.87
N ASP A 130 8.48 12.69 1.20
CA ASP A 130 9.62 13.55 1.45
C ASP A 130 9.95 13.49 2.94
N ASP A 131 11.05 12.84 3.30
CA ASP A 131 11.45 12.58 4.69
C ASP A 131 11.41 13.87 5.54
N ALA A 132 11.64 15.01 4.90
CA ALA A 132 11.56 16.33 5.52
C ALA A 132 10.14 16.70 5.95
N ALA A 133 9.10 16.29 5.22
CA ALA A 133 7.70 16.52 5.57
C ALA A 133 7.26 15.60 6.70
N LEU A 134 7.72 14.34 6.70
CA LEU A 134 7.44 13.37 7.75
C LEU A 134 8.14 13.73 9.06
N GLN A 135 9.41 14.12 9.03
CA GLN A 135 10.15 14.57 10.20
C GLN A 135 9.56 15.84 10.83
N LYS A 136 8.99 16.75 10.01
CA LYS A 136 8.30 17.94 10.50
C LYS A 136 6.93 17.65 11.10
N SER A 137 6.28 16.56 10.71
CA SER A 137 4.93 16.19 11.18
C SER A 137 4.93 15.40 12.48
N VAL A 138 6.08 14.89 12.93
CA VAL A 138 6.20 14.11 14.17
C VAL A 138 6.66 15.02 15.30
N PRO A 139 5.77 15.38 16.27
CA PRO A 139 6.17 16.20 17.40
C PRO A 139 7.06 15.38 18.37
N GLY A 140 8.21 15.95 18.76
CA GLY A 140 9.07 15.39 19.78
C GLY A 140 10.57 15.42 19.44
N LYS A 141 11.41 15.28 20.47
CA LYS A 141 12.86 15.15 20.31
C LYS A 141 13.16 13.76 19.73
N GLY A 142 13.80 13.71 18.57
CA GLY A 142 14.23 12.49 17.91
C GLY A 142 13.45 12.14 16.64
N GLY A 143 12.40 12.91 16.27
CA GLY A 143 11.64 12.68 15.05
C GLY A 143 11.05 11.26 14.98
N LEU A 144 10.98 10.69 13.78
CA LEU A 144 10.45 9.33 13.53
C LEU A 144 11.20 8.27 14.34
N LYS A 145 12.53 8.39 14.47
CA LYS A 145 13.35 7.45 15.24
C LYS A 145 12.98 7.45 16.73
N GLY A 146 12.80 8.62 17.33
CA GLY A 146 12.37 8.72 18.72
C GLY A 146 10.96 8.20 18.96
N LEU A 147 10.05 8.37 17.99
CA LEU A 147 8.71 7.79 18.05
C LEU A 147 8.75 6.26 17.98
N ILE A 148 9.59 5.71 17.12
CA ILE A 148 9.79 4.25 16.98
C ILE A 148 10.38 3.69 18.30
N GLU A 149 11.41 4.33 18.85
CA GLU A 149 12.03 3.90 20.11
C GLU A 149 11.03 3.93 21.29
N GLN A 150 10.23 4.99 21.40
CA GLN A 150 9.18 5.09 22.43
C GLN A 150 8.08 4.05 22.29
N ASN A 151 7.73 3.68 21.07
CA ASN A 151 6.67 2.70 20.84
C ASN A 151 7.18 1.26 20.90
N LEU A 152 8.47 1.00 20.62
CA LEU A 152 9.06 -0.32 20.81
C LEU A 152 9.02 -0.79 22.27
N GLU A 153 9.08 0.12 23.23
CA GLU A 153 8.94 -0.20 24.66
C GLU A 153 7.49 -0.56 25.05
N SER A 154 6.52 -0.10 24.28
CA SER A 154 5.08 -0.29 24.56
C SER A 154 4.40 -1.36 23.68
N LEU A 155 5.06 -1.81 22.61
CA LEU A 155 4.53 -2.81 21.69
C LEU A 155 4.88 -4.22 22.15
N ASP A 156 3.86 -5.08 22.28
CA ASP A 156 4.10 -6.52 22.45
C ASP A 156 4.87 -7.03 21.23
N ALA A 157 6.07 -7.58 21.46
CA ALA A 157 6.97 -8.11 20.42
C ALA A 157 6.33 -9.17 19.51
N ARG A 158 5.09 -9.60 19.82
CA ARG A 158 4.28 -10.52 19.01
C ARG A 158 3.54 -9.83 17.87
N GLU A 159 3.41 -8.51 17.90
CA GLU A 159 2.63 -7.75 16.90
C GLU A 159 3.47 -7.13 15.79
N ILE A 160 4.81 -7.17 15.89
CA ILE A 160 5.72 -6.56 14.92
C ILE A 160 6.46 -7.66 14.17
N ASN A 161 6.07 -7.92 12.93
CA ASN A 161 6.80 -8.85 12.06
C ASN A 161 7.93 -8.19 11.26
N SER A 162 7.81 -6.91 10.95
CA SER A 162 8.87 -6.12 10.33
C SER A 162 8.73 -4.65 10.69
N LEU A 163 9.86 -3.97 10.86
CA LEU A 163 9.93 -2.55 11.11
C LEU A 163 10.83 -1.93 10.04
N HIS A 164 10.31 -0.94 9.32
CA HIS A 164 11.13 -0.08 8.48
C HIS A 164 11.95 0.84 9.40
N LEU A 165 13.26 0.79 9.31
CA LEU A 165 14.15 1.58 10.18
C LEU A 165 14.60 2.88 9.51
N PHE A 166 15.01 2.79 8.25
CA PHE A 166 15.52 3.91 7.45
C PHE A 166 15.68 3.46 6.00
N ASP A 167 15.92 4.40 5.10
CA ASP A 167 16.41 4.12 3.77
C ASP A 167 17.95 4.15 3.78
N ASP A 168 18.57 3.25 3.03
CA ASP A 168 20.03 3.24 2.89
C ASP A 168 20.53 4.44 2.06
N GLU A 169 21.82 4.54 1.88
CA GLU A 169 22.47 5.63 1.11
C GLU A 169 22.05 5.71 -0.36
N ASN A 170 21.34 4.69 -0.87
CA ASN A 170 20.78 4.62 -2.23
C ASN A 170 19.26 4.83 -2.25
N GLY A 171 18.65 5.14 -1.10
CA GLY A 171 17.19 5.28 -0.96
C GLY A 171 16.44 3.96 -0.95
N VAL A 172 17.10 2.84 -0.66
CA VAL A 172 16.47 1.53 -0.54
C VAL A 172 16.00 1.33 0.90
N PRO A 173 14.70 1.05 1.11
CA PRO A 173 14.16 0.88 2.46
C PRO A 173 14.75 -0.35 3.15
N VAL A 174 15.27 -0.14 4.36
CA VAL A 174 15.84 -1.20 5.21
C VAL A 174 14.79 -1.61 6.24
N TYR A 175 14.40 -2.86 6.18
CA TYR A 175 13.45 -3.46 7.11
C TYR A 175 14.19 -4.39 8.08
N VAL A 176 13.82 -4.32 9.37
CA VAL A 176 14.20 -5.36 10.33
C VAL A 176 13.00 -6.27 10.54
N ARG A 177 13.18 -7.53 10.23
CA ARG A 177 12.21 -8.56 10.59
C ARG A 177 12.43 -8.87 12.08
N VAL A 178 11.43 -8.52 12.89
CA VAL A 178 11.36 -8.98 14.28
C VAL A 178 10.66 -10.33 14.22
N GLY A 179 11.42 -11.37 13.95
CA GLY A 179 10.90 -12.72 13.87
C GLY A 179 11.42 -13.56 15.05
N ARG A 180 10.63 -14.58 15.39
CA ARG A 180 11.03 -15.67 16.28
C ARG A 180 12.23 -16.44 15.75
#